data_f7b26fc56898bc476f9e6ac7f6aad78c
#
_entry.id   f7b26fc56898bc476f9e6ac7f6aad78c
#
_cell.length_a   1.000
_cell.length_b   1.000
_cell.length_c   1.000
_cell.angle_alpha   90.00
_cell.angle_beta   90.00
_cell.angle_gamma   90.00
#
_symmetry.space_group_name_H-M   'P 1'
#
loop_
_entity.id
_entity.type
_entity.pdbx_description
1 polymer ?
#
loop_
_entity_poly.entity_id
_entity_poly.type
_entity_poly.pdbx_seq_one_letter_code
_entity_poly.pdbx_strand_id
1 'polypeptide(L)'
;MTMPANTTSSGFCFAISVNFTIVLVPVPFPNMGHRSSAAPNVTNIFIVNALACNLATIIMMSVGDQPGVVGGVASGTVGSTCQNIKGSSKVSVGCMPATCLSHPTRQNSTNTVGCDASPCQAKVFFCP
;
A
#
# COMPACT_ATOMS: atom_id res chain seq x y z
N MET A 1 -11.50 17.19 7.91
CA MET A 1 -11.59 16.43 6.66
C MET A 1 -11.57 14.94 6.95
N THR A 2 -12.36 14.16 6.26
CA THR A 2 -12.41 12.71 6.44
C THR A 2 -12.08 12.01 5.12
N MET A 3 -11.50 10.82 5.22
CA MET A 3 -11.10 10.02 4.07
C MET A 3 -11.61 8.59 4.24
N PRO A 4 -11.98 7.89 3.14
CA PRO A 4 -12.41 6.50 3.25
C PRO A 4 -11.37 5.62 3.94
N ALA A 5 -11.84 4.77 4.85
CA ALA A 5 -10.98 3.83 5.57
C ALA A 5 -10.45 2.73 4.65
N ASN A 6 -9.23 2.29 4.88
CA ASN A 6 -8.65 1.18 4.14
C ASN A 6 -9.13 -0.17 4.70
N THR A 7 -9.48 -1.07 3.80
CA THR A 7 -9.87 -2.44 4.12
C THR A 7 -9.19 -3.42 3.16
N THR A 8 -9.37 -4.69 3.41
CA THR A 8 -8.81 -5.74 2.54
C THR A 8 -9.72 -6.11 1.36
N SER A 9 -10.83 -5.40 1.16
CA SER A 9 -11.81 -5.79 0.13
C SER A 9 -11.39 -5.39 -1.28
N SER A 10 -10.89 -4.17 -1.47
CA SER A 10 -10.53 -3.66 -2.77
C SER A 10 -9.65 -2.41 -2.62
N GLY A 11 -9.40 -1.73 -3.73
CA GLY A 11 -8.54 -0.55 -3.75
C GLY A 11 -7.08 -0.91 -3.94
N PHE A 12 -6.26 0.11 -4.21
CA PHE A 12 -4.83 -0.08 -4.42
C PHE A 12 -4.05 1.16 -3.99
N CYS A 13 -2.78 0.95 -3.68
CA CYS A 13 -1.81 2.03 -3.56
C CYS A 13 -0.97 2.09 -4.85
N PHE A 14 -0.48 3.28 -5.16
CA PHE A 14 0.21 3.53 -6.42
C PHE A 14 1.48 4.34 -6.19
N ALA A 15 2.52 3.98 -6.93
CA ALA A 15 3.78 4.75 -6.97
C ALA A 15 4.50 4.48 -8.28
N ILE A 16 5.50 5.32 -8.58
CA ILE A 16 6.42 5.07 -9.69
C ILE A 16 7.69 4.49 -9.10
N SER A 17 8.00 3.26 -9.50
CA SER A 17 9.21 2.56 -9.07
C SER A 17 10.25 2.60 -10.17
N VAL A 18 11.47 3.05 -9.83
CA VAL A 18 12.58 3.08 -10.80
C VAL A 18 13.36 1.78 -10.63
N ASN A 19 13.31 0.93 -11.64
CA ASN A 19 13.97 -0.36 -11.64
C ASN A 19 14.99 -0.45 -12.78
N PHE A 20 16.05 -1.23 -12.58
CA PHE A 20 17.00 -1.53 -13.64
C PHE A 20 16.44 -2.57 -14.59
N THR A 21 16.63 -2.34 -15.89
CA THR A 21 16.35 -3.33 -16.93
C THR A 21 17.53 -4.29 -17.09
N ILE A 22 17.39 -5.28 -17.97
CA ILE A 22 18.45 -6.26 -18.27
C ILE A 22 19.75 -5.57 -18.71
N VAL A 23 19.65 -4.44 -19.40
CA VAL A 23 20.83 -3.67 -19.85
C VAL A 23 21.30 -2.68 -18.79
N LEU A 24 20.83 -2.79 -17.57
CA LEU A 24 21.20 -1.94 -16.41
C LEU A 24 20.89 -0.46 -16.63
N VAL A 25 19.82 -0.17 -17.35
CA VAL A 25 19.32 1.20 -17.53
C VAL A 25 18.16 1.42 -16.54
N PRO A 26 18.20 2.45 -15.68
CA PRO A 26 17.09 2.74 -14.79
C PRO A 26 15.90 3.30 -15.58
N VAL A 27 14.74 2.68 -15.42
CA VAL A 27 13.51 3.09 -16.10
C VAL A 27 12.39 3.17 -15.07
N PRO A 28 11.57 4.23 -15.08
CA PRO A 28 10.41 4.29 -14.18
C PRO A 28 9.28 3.38 -14.66
N PHE A 29 8.73 2.60 -13.74
CA PHE A 29 7.58 1.75 -13.99
C PHE A 29 6.49 2.05 -12.98
N PRO A 30 5.20 2.00 -13.37
CA PRO A 30 4.12 2.11 -12.40
C PRO A 30 4.12 0.88 -11.49
N ASN A 31 3.88 1.09 -10.21
CA ASN A 31 3.84 0.02 -9.21
C ASN A 31 2.55 0.14 -8.42
N MET A 32 1.78 -0.94 -8.35
CA MET A 32 0.48 -0.97 -7.70
C MET A 32 0.43 -2.12 -6.71
N GLY A 33 0.01 -1.81 -5.48
CA GLY A 33 -0.24 -2.83 -4.48
C GLY A 33 -1.73 -2.92 -4.18
N HIS A 34 -2.34 -4.06 -4.48
CA HIS A 34 -3.77 -4.27 -4.25
C HIS A 34 -4.04 -4.66 -2.81
N ARG A 35 -5.01 -3.98 -2.19
CA ARG A 35 -5.40 -4.26 -0.81
C ARG A 35 -5.96 -5.67 -0.61
N SER A 36 -6.53 -6.26 -1.65
CA SER A 36 -7.04 -7.63 -1.59
C SER A 36 -5.95 -8.67 -1.31
N SER A 37 -4.69 -8.35 -1.58
CA SER A 37 -3.56 -9.23 -1.28
C SER A 37 -2.83 -8.87 0.01
N ALA A 38 -3.40 -7.99 0.82
CA ALA A 38 -2.80 -7.60 2.09
C ALA A 38 -2.86 -8.75 3.10
N ALA A 39 -1.77 -8.91 3.87
CA ALA A 39 -1.75 -9.85 4.98
C ALA A 39 -2.53 -9.22 6.15
N PRO A 40 -3.64 -9.80 6.60
CA PRO A 40 -4.42 -9.22 7.68
C PRO A 40 -3.68 -9.37 9.01
N ASN A 41 -3.63 -8.28 9.76
CA ASN A 41 -3.09 -8.29 11.13
C ASN A 41 -4.16 -7.94 12.16
N VAL A 42 -5.34 -7.51 11.71
CA VAL A 42 -6.51 -7.27 12.54
C VAL A 42 -7.59 -8.23 12.07
N THR A 43 -7.98 -9.18 12.91
CA THR A 43 -8.91 -10.24 12.52
C THR A 43 -10.28 -10.11 13.17
N ASN A 44 -10.47 -9.12 14.05
CA ASN A 44 -11.71 -8.94 14.80
C ASN A 44 -12.44 -7.63 14.50
N ILE A 45 -11.93 -6.83 13.57
CA ILE A 45 -12.55 -5.56 13.19
C ILE A 45 -12.88 -5.60 11.70
N PHE A 46 -14.15 -5.43 11.38
CA PHE A 46 -14.63 -5.44 10.01
C PHE A 46 -15.22 -4.09 9.64
N ILE A 47 -14.94 -3.64 8.44
CA ILE A 47 -15.52 -2.44 7.84
C ILE A 47 -16.11 -2.85 6.49
N VAL A 48 -17.43 -2.72 6.34
CA VAL A 48 -18.16 -3.10 5.12
C VAL A 48 -17.83 -4.56 4.72
N ASN A 49 -17.92 -5.47 5.68
CA ASN A 49 -17.70 -6.91 5.54
C ASN A 49 -16.27 -7.30 5.11
N ALA A 50 -15.30 -6.42 5.33
CA ALA A 50 -13.89 -6.72 5.07
C ALA A 50 -13.05 -6.33 6.28
N LEU A 51 -11.93 -7.00 6.46
CA LEU A 51 -11.02 -6.71 7.57
C LEU A 51 -10.44 -5.31 7.43
N ALA A 52 -10.41 -4.57 8.54
CA ALA A 52 -9.83 -3.23 8.58
C ALA A 52 -8.31 -3.30 8.47
N CYS A 53 -7.72 -2.24 7.90
CA CYS A 53 -6.28 -2.11 7.78
C CYS A 53 -5.75 -1.08 8.78
N ASN A 54 -4.55 -1.28 9.27
CA ASN A 54 -3.84 -0.31 10.09
C ASN A 54 -2.41 -0.11 9.59
N LEU A 55 -1.60 0.63 10.35
CA LEU A 55 -0.23 0.95 9.95
C LEU A 55 0.66 -0.29 9.79
N ALA A 56 0.37 -1.37 10.49
CA ALA A 56 1.13 -2.61 10.43
C ALA A 56 0.66 -3.58 9.35
N THR A 57 -0.43 -3.29 8.65
CA THR A 57 -0.92 -4.13 7.55
C THR A 57 0.02 -4.02 6.35
N ILE A 58 0.46 -5.17 5.83
CA ILE A 58 1.42 -5.24 4.73
C ILE A 58 0.74 -5.88 3.52
N ILE A 59 0.84 -5.22 2.37
CA ILE A 59 0.49 -5.84 1.08
C ILE A 59 1.71 -6.66 0.66
N MET A 60 1.52 -7.97 0.49
CA MET A 60 2.63 -8.90 0.33
C MET A 60 3.33 -8.77 -1.02
N MET A 61 2.63 -8.31 -2.05
CA MET A 61 3.20 -8.21 -3.39
C MET A 61 2.59 -7.03 -4.14
N SER A 62 3.44 -6.23 -4.79
CA SER A 62 3.02 -5.21 -5.73
C SER A 62 3.24 -5.67 -7.17
N VAL A 63 2.54 -5.06 -8.12
CA VAL A 63 2.63 -5.40 -9.53
C VAL A 63 2.85 -4.14 -10.36
N GLY A 64 3.46 -4.30 -11.53
CA GLY A 64 3.67 -3.23 -12.50
C GLY A 64 5.12 -2.92 -12.83
N ASP A 65 6.06 -3.28 -11.97
CA ASP A 65 7.48 -3.03 -12.21
C ASP A 65 8.26 -4.28 -12.65
N GLN A 66 7.57 -5.36 -13.00
CA GLN A 66 8.18 -6.61 -13.46
C GLN A 66 9.08 -6.47 -14.70
N PRO A 67 8.83 -5.56 -15.66
CA PRO A 67 9.76 -5.39 -16.79
C PRO A 67 11.15 -4.92 -16.36
N GLY A 68 11.30 -4.31 -15.18
CA GLY A 68 12.58 -3.97 -14.60
C GLY A 68 13.19 -5.14 -13.84
N VAL A 69 13.57 -6.20 -14.52
CA VAL A 69 13.87 -7.52 -13.96
C VAL A 69 15.11 -7.55 -13.06
N VAL A 70 16.00 -6.58 -13.16
CA VAL A 70 17.18 -6.51 -12.28
C VAL A 70 16.80 -5.98 -10.89
N GLY A 71 15.68 -5.26 -10.80
CA GLY A 71 15.15 -4.79 -9.54
C GLY A 71 15.28 -3.29 -9.33
N GLY A 72 14.75 -2.83 -8.20
CA GLY A 72 14.71 -1.42 -7.87
C GLY A 72 16.09 -0.83 -7.62
N VAL A 73 16.25 0.44 -7.95
CA VAL A 73 17.52 1.17 -7.77
C VAL A 73 17.93 1.19 -6.30
N ALA A 74 16.97 1.34 -5.39
CA ALA A 74 17.24 1.43 -3.95
C ALA A 74 17.10 0.08 -3.24
N SER A 75 16.12 -0.75 -3.63
CA SER A 75 15.80 -1.98 -2.89
C SER A 75 16.36 -3.25 -3.54
N GLY A 76 16.65 -3.23 -4.83
CA GLY A 76 17.08 -4.41 -5.57
C GLY A 76 16.00 -5.47 -5.76
N THR A 77 14.73 -5.12 -5.56
CA THR A 77 13.61 -6.06 -5.62
C THR A 77 12.60 -5.66 -6.70
N VAL A 78 11.81 -6.64 -7.13
CA VAL A 78 10.74 -6.46 -8.11
C VAL A 78 9.43 -6.92 -7.48
N GLY A 79 8.41 -6.05 -7.51
CA GLY A 79 7.08 -6.42 -7.02
C GLY A 79 7.05 -6.87 -5.57
N SER A 80 7.80 -6.22 -4.70
CA SER A 80 7.92 -6.58 -3.29
C SER A 80 6.79 -5.97 -2.45
N THR A 81 6.99 -5.89 -1.16
CA THR A 81 5.95 -5.48 -0.21
C THR A 81 5.59 -4.01 -0.30
N CYS A 82 4.33 -3.70 0.03
CA CYS A 82 3.83 -2.34 0.18
C CYS A 82 3.29 -2.17 1.59
N GLN A 83 3.56 -1.03 2.21
CA GLN A 83 3.10 -0.73 3.56
C GLN A 83 2.90 0.76 3.72
N ASN A 84 1.85 1.16 4.45
CA ASN A 84 1.64 2.55 4.81
C ASN A 84 2.74 3.03 5.76
N ILE A 85 3.21 4.25 5.53
CA ILE A 85 4.23 4.89 6.38
C ILE A 85 3.58 5.66 7.52
N LYS A 86 2.40 6.24 7.27
CA LYS A 86 1.71 7.10 8.22
C LYS A 86 0.26 6.70 8.33
N GLY A 87 -0.24 6.69 9.53
CA GLY A 87 -1.64 6.43 9.82
C GLY A 87 -2.33 7.64 10.44
N SER A 88 -3.59 7.47 10.79
CA SER A 88 -4.37 8.51 11.46
C SER A 88 -3.82 8.76 12.86
N SER A 89 -3.73 10.03 13.24
CA SER A 89 -3.36 10.40 14.61
C SER A 89 -4.55 10.36 15.56
N LYS A 90 -5.75 10.19 15.05
CA LYS A 90 -6.98 10.26 15.84
C LYS A 90 -7.70 8.93 15.99
N VAL A 91 -7.48 8.02 15.05
CA VAL A 91 -8.18 6.74 15.01
C VAL A 91 -7.17 5.62 15.07
N SER A 92 -7.41 4.65 15.96
CA SER A 92 -6.57 3.45 16.08
C SER A 92 -7.41 2.21 15.82
N VAL A 93 -6.83 1.26 15.10
CA VAL A 93 -7.43 -0.04 14.82
C VAL A 93 -6.43 -1.11 15.24
N GLY A 94 -6.84 -1.97 16.17
CA GLY A 94 -5.96 -3.03 16.67
C GLY A 94 -4.69 -2.52 17.32
N CYS A 95 -4.78 -1.44 18.11
CA CYS A 95 -3.68 -0.79 18.84
C CYS A 95 -2.65 -0.10 17.93
N MET A 96 -2.94 0.06 16.66
CA MET A 96 -2.08 0.78 15.70
C MET A 96 -2.89 1.86 14.99
N PRO A 97 -2.26 2.95 14.54
CA PRO A 97 -2.98 3.97 13.78
C PRO A 97 -3.70 3.38 12.57
N ALA A 98 -4.95 3.77 12.37
CA ALA A 98 -5.73 3.34 11.21
C ALA A 98 -5.22 4.01 9.95
N THR A 99 -5.39 3.37 8.80
CA THR A 99 -5.01 3.93 7.50
C THR A 99 -6.25 4.22 6.67
N CYS A 100 -6.15 5.20 5.80
CA CYS A 100 -7.23 5.60 4.91
C CYS A 100 -6.67 6.12 3.59
N LEU A 101 -7.58 6.49 2.68
CA LEU A 101 -7.21 6.99 1.36
C LEU A 101 -6.26 8.20 1.48
N SER A 102 -5.32 8.29 0.56
CA SER A 102 -4.31 9.35 0.44
C SER A 102 -3.16 9.29 1.47
N HIS A 103 -3.13 8.30 2.33
CA HIS A 103 -1.99 8.14 3.22
C HIS A 103 -0.76 7.65 2.43
N PRO A 104 0.46 8.14 2.77
CA PRO A 104 1.66 7.73 2.06
C PRO A 104 1.99 6.26 2.30
N THR A 105 2.54 5.61 1.26
CA THR A 105 2.95 4.22 1.31
C THR A 105 4.38 4.07 0.83
N ARG A 106 5.09 3.05 1.36
CA ARG A 106 6.34 2.55 0.80
C ARG A 106 5.99 1.37 -0.10
N GLN A 107 6.56 1.34 -1.28
CA GLN A 107 6.27 0.30 -2.26
C GLN A 107 7.55 -0.30 -2.83
N ASN A 108 7.46 -1.51 -3.36
CA ASN A 108 8.59 -2.32 -3.80
C ASN A 108 9.66 -2.36 -2.70
N SER A 109 9.25 -2.78 -1.50
CA SER A 109 10.01 -2.73 -0.26
C SER A 109 10.36 -1.27 0.10
N THR A 110 11.59 -0.82 -0.15
CA THR A 110 12.02 0.55 0.16
C THR A 110 12.34 1.38 -1.08
N ASN A 111 12.00 0.86 -2.27
CA ASN A 111 12.44 1.49 -3.52
C ASN A 111 11.74 2.81 -3.82
N THR A 112 10.46 2.92 -3.48
CA THR A 112 9.68 4.10 -3.83
C THR A 112 8.61 4.41 -2.78
N VAL A 113 8.13 5.64 -2.82
CA VAL A 113 7.06 6.13 -1.96
C VAL A 113 5.91 6.60 -2.84
N GLY A 114 4.71 6.17 -2.52
CA GLY A 114 3.51 6.60 -3.19
C GLY A 114 2.41 6.88 -2.19
N CYS A 115 1.17 6.67 -2.59
CA CYS A 115 0.02 6.88 -1.71
C CYS A 115 -1.10 5.91 -2.05
N ASP A 116 -2.06 5.80 -1.14
CA ASP A 116 -3.29 5.09 -1.41
C ASP A 116 -4.10 5.90 -2.44
N ALA A 117 -4.29 5.33 -3.62
CA ALA A 117 -4.84 6.05 -4.77
C ALA A 117 -6.30 5.72 -5.05
N SER A 118 -6.79 4.58 -4.57
CA SER A 118 -8.16 4.15 -4.81
C SER A 118 -8.84 3.80 -3.50
N PRO A 119 -10.12 4.22 -3.28
CA PRO A 119 -10.83 3.87 -2.06
C PRO A 119 -11.16 2.39 -2.01
N CYS A 120 -11.04 1.81 -0.82
CA CYS A 120 -11.42 0.42 -0.58
C CYS A 120 -12.92 0.25 -0.42
N GLN A 121 -13.58 1.27 0.13
CA GLN A 121 -15.02 1.30 0.35
C GLN A 121 -15.45 2.77 0.51
N ALA A 122 -16.75 3.00 0.47
CA ALA A 122 -17.27 4.37 0.44
C ALA A 122 -18.23 4.69 1.60
N LYS A 123 -18.31 3.83 2.62
CA LYS A 123 -19.28 4.01 3.70
C LYS A 123 -18.68 4.47 5.01
N VAL A 124 -17.44 4.11 5.32
CA VAL A 124 -16.78 4.44 6.58
C VAL A 124 -15.60 5.35 6.30
N PHE A 125 -15.55 6.48 7.03
CA PHE A 125 -14.50 7.48 6.87
C PHE A 125 -13.80 7.71 8.20
N PHE A 126 -12.50 7.90 8.14
CA PHE A 126 -11.69 8.25 9.31
C PHE A 126 -11.12 9.66 9.16
N CYS A 127 -10.88 10.32 10.29
CA CYS A 127 -10.08 11.54 10.32
C CYS A 127 -8.60 11.18 10.22
N PRO A 128 -7.88 11.76 9.26
CA PRO A 128 -6.44 11.48 9.14
C PRO A 128 -5.63 11.94 10.35
#